data_1329678cd65a35ee048ed381bf2bcbe1
#
_entry.id   1329678cd65a35ee048ed381bf2bcbe1
#
_cell.length_a   1.000
_cell.length_b   1.000
_cell.length_c   1.000
_cell.angle_alpha   90.00
_cell.angle_beta   90.00
_cell.angle_gamma   90.00
#
_symmetry.space_group_name_H-M   'P 1'
#
loop_
_entity.id
_entity.type
_entity.pdbx_description
1 polymer ?
#
loop_
_entity_poly.entity_id
_entity_poly.type
_entity_poly.pdbx_seq_one_letter_code
_entity_poly.pdbx_strand_id
1 'polypeptide(L)'
;MTFNYLLRDSGLWTVIFFALVVIAVFTQLMKRTTLANFPVIPRALIKAAPALFLSGLCFYLGVYLVAAGFLFCAIGDILLDLPEDKAPLAFEIGAVSFAIALIVFAVASYNHPLEGHPLRPLTITNIAIALFIIRWVLPKIPAPRRKLELFYFSLLIISNFFAGHSNAAVFLGSSLWFMSDLSIGLSSYVEDTPASSLDTLGLYDLGLYFLAIGFLNL
;
A
#
# COMPACT_ATOMS: atom_id res chain seq x y z
N MET A 1 -11.49 -26.67 18.94
CA MET A 1 -11.04 -25.81 17.81
C MET A 1 -10.84 -24.42 18.40
N THR A 2 -9.63 -23.91 18.48
CA THR A 2 -9.39 -22.57 19.01
C THR A 2 -9.77 -21.52 17.96
N PHE A 3 -10.25 -20.37 18.39
CA PHE A 3 -10.65 -19.24 17.52
C PHE A 3 -9.53 -18.84 16.54
N ASN A 4 -8.26 -19.02 16.92
CA ASN A 4 -7.09 -18.83 16.05
C ASN A 4 -7.08 -19.73 14.81
N TYR A 5 -7.54 -20.98 14.93
CA TYR A 5 -7.64 -21.90 13.79
C TYR A 5 -8.70 -21.43 12.80
N LEU A 6 -9.85 -20.98 13.29
CA LEU A 6 -10.93 -20.45 12.43
C LEU A 6 -10.51 -19.21 11.64
N LEU A 7 -9.76 -18.29 12.26
CA LEU A 7 -9.29 -17.08 11.56
C LEU A 7 -8.15 -17.38 10.58
N ARG A 8 -7.22 -18.27 10.92
CA ARG A 8 -6.05 -18.55 10.10
C ARG A 8 -6.37 -19.47 8.91
N ASP A 9 -7.16 -20.51 9.12
CA ASP A 9 -7.35 -21.61 8.15
C ASP A 9 -8.73 -21.60 7.46
N SER A 10 -9.70 -20.81 7.92
CA SER A 10 -11.07 -20.83 7.38
C SER A 10 -11.28 -20.00 6.12
N GLY A 11 -10.32 -19.19 5.70
CA GLY A 11 -10.49 -18.21 4.61
C GLY A 11 -11.48 -17.08 4.94
N LEU A 12 -12.09 -17.09 6.12
CA LEU A 12 -13.09 -16.10 6.52
C LEU A 12 -12.52 -14.68 6.50
N TRP A 13 -11.30 -14.48 6.99
CA TRP A 13 -10.66 -13.18 6.97
C TRP A 13 -10.44 -12.66 5.54
N THR A 14 -10.18 -13.55 4.59
CA THR A 14 -10.08 -13.22 3.16
C THR A 14 -11.40 -12.66 2.64
N VAL A 15 -12.52 -13.32 2.95
CA VAL A 15 -13.85 -12.85 2.54
C VAL A 15 -14.16 -11.48 3.15
N ILE A 16 -13.89 -11.28 4.43
CA ILE A 16 -14.09 -10.00 5.12
C ILE A 16 -13.23 -8.92 4.47
N PHE A 17 -11.95 -9.21 4.24
CA PHE A 17 -11.04 -8.25 3.60
C PHE A 17 -11.55 -7.81 2.23
N PHE A 18 -11.89 -8.75 1.33
CA PHE A 18 -12.39 -8.38 0.00
C PHE A 18 -13.74 -7.67 0.05
N ALA A 19 -14.61 -7.97 1.00
CA ALA A 19 -15.83 -7.20 1.20
C ALA A 19 -15.52 -5.73 1.55
N LEU A 20 -14.55 -5.48 2.43
CA LEU A 20 -14.10 -4.14 2.78
C LEU A 20 -13.48 -3.42 1.57
N VAL A 21 -12.64 -4.11 0.78
CA VAL A 21 -12.06 -3.57 -0.45
C VAL A 21 -13.15 -3.17 -1.45
N VAL A 22 -14.14 -4.02 -1.69
CA VAL A 22 -15.26 -3.71 -2.60
C VAL A 22 -16.01 -2.46 -2.13
N ILE A 23 -16.28 -2.34 -0.83
CA ILE A 23 -16.95 -1.16 -0.27
C ILE A 23 -16.08 0.09 -0.42
N ALA A 24 -14.77 -0.01 -0.17
CA ALA A 24 -13.82 1.10 -0.30
C ALA A 24 -13.73 1.59 -1.75
N VAL A 25 -13.49 0.67 -2.70
CA VAL A 25 -13.42 0.97 -4.14
C VAL A 25 -14.73 1.57 -4.64
N PHE A 26 -15.87 0.96 -4.29
CA PHE A 26 -17.18 1.49 -4.68
C PHE A 26 -17.40 2.91 -4.15
N THR A 27 -17.07 3.17 -2.89
CA THR A 27 -17.21 4.51 -2.28
C THR A 27 -16.33 5.54 -2.99
N GLN A 28 -15.11 5.18 -3.39
CA GLN A 28 -14.21 6.08 -4.14
C GLN A 28 -14.69 6.32 -5.57
N LEU A 29 -15.24 5.32 -6.25
CA LEU A 29 -15.86 5.48 -7.56
C LEU A 29 -17.06 6.44 -7.50
N MET A 30 -17.93 6.26 -6.52
CA MET A 30 -19.13 7.08 -6.32
C MET A 30 -18.80 8.52 -5.86
N LYS A 31 -17.61 8.78 -5.31
CA LYS A 31 -17.11 10.12 -4.97
C LYS A 31 -17.20 11.08 -6.17
N ARG A 32 -16.95 10.57 -7.38
CA ARG A 32 -16.93 11.38 -8.61
C ARG A 32 -18.32 11.63 -9.19
N THR A 33 -19.33 10.93 -8.74
CA THR A 33 -20.70 10.98 -9.31
C THR A 33 -21.74 11.36 -8.27
N THR A 34 -22.33 10.36 -7.62
CA THR A 34 -23.52 10.50 -6.74
C THR A 34 -23.18 10.84 -5.30
N LEU A 35 -21.97 10.49 -4.83
CA LEU A 35 -21.55 10.74 -3.44
C LEU A 35 -20.61 11.95 -3.30
N ALA A 36 -20.65 12.92 -4.22
CA ALA A 36 -19.85 14.14 -4.14
C ALA A 36 -20.03 14.87 -2.78
N ASN A 37 -21.23 14.80 -2.18
CA ASN A 37 -21.55 15.37 -0.88
C ASN A 37 -21.38 14.40 0.31
N PHE A 38 -20.85 13.19 0.08
CA PHE A 38 -20.64 12.25 1.20
C PHE A 38 -19.57 12.80 2.14
N PRO A 39 -19.83 12.77 3.48
CA PRO A 39 -18.90 13.34 4.44
C PRO A 39 -17.48 12.77 4.30
N VAL A 40 -16.48 13.65 4.38
CA VAL A 40 -15.06 13.29 4.14
C VAL A 40 -14.56 12.24 5.13
N ILE A 41 -14.86 12.43 6.43
CA ILE A 41 -14.35 11.53 7.49
C ILE A 41 -14.83 10.08 7.33
N PRO A 42 -16.16 9.79 7.19
CA PRO A 42 -16.61 8.42 6.93
C PRO A 42 -15.99 7.82 5.66
N ARG A 43 -15.82 8.61 4.60
CA ARG A 43 -15.21 8.15 3.36
C ARG A 43 -13.75 7.76 3.55
N ALA A 44 -12.97 8.58 4.25
CA ALA A 44 -11.57 8.31 4.58
C ALA A 44 -11.43 7.04 5.43
N LEU A 45 -12.32 6.84 6.41
CA LEU A 45 -12.35 5.64 7.24
C LEU A 45 -12.72 4.38 6.43
N ILE A 46 -13.68 4.49 5.50
CA ILE A 46 -14.03 3.37 4.61
C ILE A 46 -12.85 3.00 3.72
N LYS A 47 -12.12 3.98 3.18
CA LYS A 47 -10.91 3.74 2.39
C LYS A 47 -9.83 3.01 3.20
N ALA A 48 -9.62 3.40 4.45
CA ALA A 48 -8.63 2.80 5.33
C ALA A 48 -9.05 1.46 5.97
N ALA A 49 -10.34 1.07 5.83
CA ALA A 49 -10.87 -0.12 6.50
C ALA A 49 -10.14 -1.43 6.16
N PRO A 50 -9.73 -1.71 4.90
CA PRO A 50 -8.95 -2.90 4.59
C PRO A 50 -7.63 -2.96 5.36
N ALA A 51 -6.86 -1.86 5.38
CA ALA A 51 -5.57 -1.78 6.07
C ALA A 51 -5.75 -1.87 7.61
N LEU A 52 -6.77 -1.21 8.17
CA LEU A 52 -7.11 -1.33 9.60
C LEU A 52 -7.48 -2.77 9.98
N PHE A 53 -8.25 -3.44 9.15
CA PHE A 53 -8.61 -4.85 9.36
C PHE A 53 -7.37 -5.74 9.39
N LEU A 54 -6.45 -5.59 8.42
CA LEU A 54 -5.20 -6.36 8.39
C LEU A 54 -4.30 -6.04 9.57
N SER A 55 -4.24 -4.77 10.00
CA SER A 55 -3.51 -4.38 11.21
C SER A 55 -4.06 -5.10 12.45
N GLY A 56 -5.37 -5.06 12.65
CA GLY A 56 -6.02 -5.77 13.76
C GLY A 56 -5.82 -7.28 13.72
N LEU A 57 -5.91 -7.89 12.53
CA LEU A 57 -5.68 -9.32 12.32
C LEU A 57 -4.24 -9.71 12.67
N CYS A 58 -3.24 -8.98 12.15
CA CYS A 58 -1.83 -9.24 12.44
C CYS A 58 -1.52 -9.02 13.93
N PHE A 59 -2.09 -7.98 14.54
CA PHE A 59 -1.95 -7.74 15.99
C PHE A 59 -2.51 -8.90 16.80
N TYR A 60 -3.72 -9.36 16.48
CA TYR A 60 -4.37 -10.50 17.16
C TYR A 60 -3.55 -11.80 17.02
N LEU A 61 -2.92 -12.02 15.87
CA LEU A 61 -2.07 -13.19 15.60
C LEU A 61 -0.64 -13.06 16.13
N GLY A 62 -0.30 -11.95 16.80
CA GLY A 62 1.01 -11.72 17.42
C GLY A 62 2.11 -11.23 16.49
N VAL A 63 1.78 -10.87 15.24
CA VAL A 63 2.73 -10.35 14.24
C VAL A 63 2.78 -8.82 14.32
N TYR A 64 3.24 -8.30 15.47
CA TYR A 64 3.11 -6.89 15.85
C TYR A 64 3.82 -5.91 14.90
N LEU A 65 5.00 -6.29 14.38
CA LEU A 65 5.74 -5.44 13.44
C LEU A 65 4.92 -5.20 12.16
N VAL A 66 4.35 -6.26 11.59
CA VAL A 66 3.52 -6.19 10.38
C VAL A 66 2.20 -5.46 10.67
N ALA A 67 1.61 -5.67 11.85
CA ALA A 67 0.44 -4.92 12.30
C ALA A 67 0.69 -3.41 12.30
N ALA A 68 1.86 -2.97 12.80
CA ALA A 68 2.27 -1.58 12.76
C ALA A 68 2.40 -1.06 11.32
N GLY A 69 2.96 -1.84 10.39
CA GLY A 69 3.02 -1.49 8.97
C GLY A 69 1.63 -1.20 8.38
N PHE A 70 0.68 -2.10 8.58
CA PHE A 70 -0.70 -1.88 8.12
C PHE A 70 -1.40 -0.71 8.82
N LEU A 71 -1.10 -0.45 10.10
CA LEU A 71 -1.63 0.72 10.79
C LEU A 71 -1.14 2.03 10.14
N PHE A 72 0.14 2.12 9.79
CA PHE A 72 0.68 3.27 9.07
C PHE A 72 0.09 3.41 7.67
N CYS A 73 -0.20 2.31 6.97
CA CYS A 73 -0.97 2.34 5.72
C CYS A 73 -2.35 2.98 5.93
N ALA A 74 -3.08 2.52 6.94
CA ALA A 74 -4.41 3.07 7.24
C ALA A 74 -4.39 4.56 7.60
N ILE A 75 -3.39 5.01 8.37
CA ILE A 75 -3.20 6.44 8.67
C ILE A 75 -2.94 7.23 7.39
N GLY A 76 -2.07 6.71 6.50
CA GLY A 76 -1.81 7.31 5.20
C GLY A 76 -3.08 7.42 4.35
N ASP A 77 -3.88 6.35 4.28
CA ASP A 77 -5.16 6.33 3.55
C ASP A 77 -6.15 7.37 4.03
N ILE A 78 -6.26 7.55 5.36
CA ILE A 78 -7.12 8.57 5.95
C ILE A 78 -6.63 9.97 5.56
N LEU A 79 -5.34 10.23 5.74
CA LEU A 79 -4.76 11.55 5.54
C LEU A 79 -4.80 11.98 4.08
N LEU A 80 -4.48 11.08 3.14
CA LEU A 80 -4.52 11.38 1.71
C LEU A 80 -5.93 11.57 1.15
N ASP A 81 -6.99 11.19 1.87
CA ASP A 81 -8.38 11.46 1.45
C ASP A 81 -8.92 12.80 1.99
N LEU A 82 -8.18 13.47 2.89
CA LEU A 82 -8.55 14.78 3.40
C LEU A 82 -8.31 15.86 2.33
N PRO A 83 -9.21 16.85 2.22
CA PRO A 83 -9.06 17.93 1.27
C PRO A 83 -7.93 18.90 1.70
N GLU A 84 -7.06 19.28 0.77
CA GLU A 84 -5.89 20.15 1.03
C GLU A 84 -6.29 21.52 1.60
N ASP A 85 -7.45 22.06 1.23
CA ASP A 85 -7.96 23.36 1.74
C ASP A 85 -8.28 23.32 3.24
N LYS A 86 -8.61 22.15 3.79
CA LYS A 86 -8.95 21.94 5.21
C LYS A 86 -7.81 21.36 6.03
N ALA A 87 -6.90 20.65 5.39
CA ALA A 87 -5.77 19.97 6.02
C ALA A 87 -4.51 20.08 5.14
N PRO A 88 -3.86 21.25 5.07
CA PRO A 88 -2.78 21.53 4.12
C PRO A 88 -1.54 20.64 4.27
N LEU A 89 -1.32 20.06 5.46
CA LEU A 89 -0.20 19.13 5.72
C LEU A 89 -0.60 17.66 5.64
N ALA A 90 -1.87 17.37 5.32
CA ALA A 90 -2.36 15.98 5.32
C ALA A 90 -1.66 15.13 4.26
N PHE A 91 -1.35 15.70 3.10
CA PHE A 91 -0.61 15.00 2.04
C PHE A 91 0.79 14.60 2.51
N GLU A 92 1.57 15.55 3.06
CA GLU A 92 2.93 15.30 3.52
C GLU A 92 2.97 14.28 4.67
N ILE A 93 2.08 14.43 5.64
CA ILE A 93 2.00 13.50 6.78
C ILE A 93 1.53 12.13 6.32
N GLY A 94 0.60 12.06 5.37
CA GLY A 94 0.14 10.81 4.76
C GLY A 94 1.26 10.10 4.01
N ALA A 95 2.04 10.83 3.19
CA ALA A 95 3.19 10.29 2.49
C ALA A 95 4.28 9.79 3.46
N VAL A 96 4.54 10.51 4.55
CA VAL A 96 5.45 10.07 5.61
C VAL A 96 4.93 8.81 6.30
N SER A 97 3.62 8.69 6.53
CA SER A 97 3.00 7.50 7.12
C SER A 97 3.24 6.26 6.23
N PHE A 98 3.00 6.36 4.92
CA PHE A 98 3.32 5.29 3.98
C PHE A 98 4.82 5.00 3.91
N ALA A 99 5.69 6.02 3.98
CA ALA A 99 7.13 5.83 4.05
C ALA A 99 7.55 4.99 5.27
N ILE A 100 6.94 5.25 6.43
CA ILE A 100 7.16 4.44 7.63
C ILE A 100 6.67 3.01 7.42
N ALA A 101 5.49 2.81 6.82
CA ALA A 101 4.99 1.47 6.49
C ALA A 101 5.96 0.69 5.59
N LEU A 102 6.52 1.33 4.56
CA LEU A 102 7.53 0.73 3.67
C LEU A 102 8.79 0.29 4.43
N ILE A 103 9.28 1.12 5.37
CA ILE A 103 10.42 0.77 6.22
C ILE A 103 10.08 -0.43 7.10
N VAL A 104 8.89 -0.44 7.72
CA VAL A 104 8.44 -1.53 8.58
C VAL A 104 8.35 -2.85 7.80
N PHE A 105 7.78 -2.84 6.61
CA PHE A 105 7.70 -4.04 5.76
C PHE A 105 9.07 -4.47 5.22
N ALA A 106 9.98 -3.53 4.93
CA ALA A 106 11.36 -3.86 4.57
C ALA A 106 12.08 -4.58 5.72
N VAL A 107 11.94 -4.08 6.96
CA VAL A 107 12.52 -4.72 8.16
C VAL A 107 11.88 -6.08 8.41
N ALA A 108 10.55 -6.20 8.28
CA ALA A 108 9.86 -7.47 8.42
C ALA A 108 10.36 -8.50 7.39
N SER A 109 10.53 -8.08 6.13
CA SER A 109 11.05 -8.93 5.05
C SER A 109 12.51 -9.35 5.30
N TYR A 110 13.35 -8.43 5.80
CA TYR A 110 14.75 -8.71 6.14
C TYR A 110 14.86 -9.77 7.24
N ASN A 111 13.95 -9.76 8.21
CA ASN A 111 13.95 -10.73 9.32
C ASN A 111 13.50 -12.15 8.89
N HIS A 112 12.92 -12.30 7.69
CA HIS A 112 12.41 -13.55 7.15
C HIS A 112 12.96 -13.82 5.74
N PRO A 113 14.29 -14.00 5.58
CA PRO A 113 14.89 -14.22 4.28
C PRO A 113 14.58 -15.62 3.75
N LEU A 114 14.30 -15.72 2.46
CA LEU A 114 14.16 -16.99 1.75
C LEU A 114 15.54 -17.51 1.33
N GLU A 115 15.81 -18.78 1.59
CA GLU A 115 17.05 -19.43 1.15
C GLU A 115 17.12 -19.51 -0.39
N GLY A 116 18.31 -19.24 -0.95
CA GLY A 116 18.58 -19.37 -2.38
C GLY A 116 18.13 -18.21 -3.27
N HIS A 117 17.41 -17.22 -2.74
CA HIS A 117 17.00 -15.98 -3.45
C HIS A 117 16.40 -16.20 -4.87
N PRO A 118 15.39 -17.06 -5.06
CA PRO A 118 14.87 -17.39 -6.39
C PRO A 118 14.22 -16.20 -7.11
N LEU A 119 13.82 -15.14 -6.37
CA LEU A 119 13.12 -13.98 -6.91
C LEU A 119 14.03 -12.84 -7.36
N ARG A 120 15.37 -12.99 -7.21
CA ARG A 120 16.35 -11.95 -7.61
C ARG A 120 16.15 -11.39 -9.02
N PRO A 121 15.95 -12.21 -10.09
CA PRO A 121 15.76 -11.68 -11.43
C PRO A 121 14.52 -10.78 -11.52
N LEU A 122 13.41 -11.17 -10.90
CA LEU A 122 12.18 -10.39 -10.89
C LEU A 122 12.33 -9.09 -10.10
N THR A 123 13.04 -9.14 -8.96
CA THR A 123 13.36 -7.94 -8.17
C THR A 123 14.18 -6.94 -8.97
N ILE A 124 15.23 -7.42 -9.68
CA ILE A 124 16.05 -6.57 -10.54
C ILE A 124 15.21 -5.96 -11.66
N THR A 125 14.31 -6.72 -12.27
CA THR A 125 13.40 -6.23 -13.31
C THR A 125 12.47 -5.14 -12.76
N ASN A 126 11.87 -5.34 -11.60
CA ASN A 126 11.03 -4.32 -10.95
C ASN A 126 11.81 -3.03 -10.69
N ILE A 127 13.01 -3.15 -10.13
CA ILE A 127 13.88 -1.98 -9.87
C ILE A 127 14.24 -1.26 -11.17
N ALA A 128 14.57 -1.98 -12.23
CA ALA A 128 14.91 -1.39 -13.53
C ALA A 128 13.71 -0.62 -14.13
N ILE A 129 12.50 -1.20 -14.07
CA ILE A 129 11.25 -0.54 -14.49
C ILE A 129 11.03 0.73 -13.66
N ALA A 130 11.21 0.64 -12.33
CA ALA A 130 11.06 1.77 -11.44
C ALA A 130 12.00 2.92 -11.79
N LEU A 131 13.27 2.63 -11.93
CA LEU A 131 14.27 3.63 -12.25
C LEU A 131 13.97 4.30 -13.60
N PHE A 132 13.50 3.53 -14.57
CA PHE A 132 13.06 4.05 -15.86
C PHE A 132 11.88 5.02 -15.71
N ILE A 133 10.83 4.64 -14.97
CA ILE A 133 9.64 5.47 -14.75
C ILE A 133 10.00 6.71 -13.93
N ILE A 134 10.77 6.56 -12.84
CA ILE A 134 11.21 7.68 -11.99
C ILE A 134 12.00 8.70 -12.81
N ARG A 135 12.92 8.25 -13.68
CA ARG A 135 13.69 9.13 -14.56
C ARG A 135 12.76 9.94 -15.47
N TRP A 136 11.65 9.39 -15.89
CA TRP A 136 10.69 10.08 -16.76
C TRP A 136 9.78 11.03 -15.97
N VAL A 137 9.34 10.64 -14.77
CA VAL A 137 8.43 11.40 -13.90
C VAL A 137 9.17 12.53 -13.18
N LEU A 138 10.38 12.28 -12.68
CA LEU A 138 11.14 13.18 -11.81
C LEU A 138 11.30 14.63 -12.35
N PRO A 139 11.58 14.86 -13.64
CA PRO A 139 11.67 16.23 -14.17
C PRO A 139 10.35 17.01 -14.12
N LYS A 140 9.22 16.30 -14.07
CA LYS A 140 7.87 16.87 -14.10
C LYS A 140 7.32 17.18 -12.73
N ILE A 141 7.96 16.64 -11.66
CA ILE A 141 7.58 16.91 -10.28
C ILE A 141 7.95 18.36 -9.90
N PRO A 142 7.01 19.14 -9.33
CA PRO A 142 7.29 20.48 -8.84
C PRO A 142 8.45 20.51 -7.85
N ALA A 143 9.32 21.51 -7.95
CA ALA A 143 10.54 21.61 -7.14
C ALA A 143 10.33 21.44 -5.62
N PRO A 144 9.27 22.00 -5.00
CA PRO A 144 9.03 21.84 -3.56
C PRO A 144 8.77 20.38 -3.14
N ARG A 145 8.06 19.60 -3.96
CA ARG A 145 7.70 18.20 -3.66
C ARG A 145 8.78 17.19 -4.08
N ARG A 146 9.70 17.57 -4.97
CA ARG A 146 10.67 16.65 -5.59
C ARG A 146 11.52 15.88 -4.59
N LYS A 147 11.94 16.49 -3.48
CA LYS A 147 12.75 15.82 -2.46
C LYS A 147 11.96 14.75 -1.72
N LEU A 148 10.71 15.03 -1.35
CA LEU A 148 9.82 14.10 -0.65
C LEU A 148 9.50 12.90 -1.55
N GLU A 149 9.13 13.16 -2.81
CA GLU A 149 8.84 12.13 -3.80
C GLU A 149 10.06 11.23 -4.08
N LEU A 150 11.23 11.83 -4.23
CA LEU A 150 12.47 11.07 -4.45
C LEU A 150 12.80 10.16 -3.26
N PHE A 151 12.64 10.68 -2.04
CA PHE A 151 12.80 9.91 -0.82
C PHE A 151 11.80 8.75 -0.77
N TYR A 152 10.52 9.01 -1.05
CA TYR A 152 9.48 8.01 -1.07
C TYR A 152 9.74 6.91 -2.12
N PHE A 153 10.05 7.27 -3.36
CA PHE A 153 10.41 6.31 -4.41
C PHE A 153 11.64 5.47 -4.04
N SER A 154 12.62 6.05 -3.35
CA SER A 154 13.78 5.29 -2.87
C SER A 154 13.36 4.22 -1.84
N LEU A 155 12.43 4.54 -0.94
CA LEU A 155 11.90 3.58 0.03
C LEU A 155 11.06 2.49 -0.63
N LEU A 156 10.28 2.81 -1.67
CA LEU A 156 9.57 1.81 -2.47
C LEU A 156 10.54 0.79 -3.08
N ILE A 157 11.64 1.25 -3.67
CA ILE A 157 12.68 0.39 -4.25
C ILE A 157 13.31 -0.49 -3.17
N ILE A 158 13.69 0.09 -2.04
CA ILE A 158 14.32 -0.62 -0.92
C ILE A 158 13.36 -1.68 -0.35
N SER A 159 12.10 -1.32 -0.12
CA SER A 159 11.09 -2.25 0.39
C SER A 159 10.86 -3.42 -0.58
N ASN A 160 10.74 -3.14 -1.88
CA ASN A 160 10.59 -4.18 -2.91
C ASN A 160 11.83 -5.08 -3.02
N PHE A 161 13.03 -4.51 -2.86
CA PHE A 161 14.28 -5.28 -2.81
C PHE A 161 14.27 -6.30 -1.67
N PHE A 162 13.95 -5.89 -0.45
CA PHE A 162 13.88 -6.79 0.69
C PHE A 162 12.73 -7.80 0.56
N ALA A 163 11.57 -7.39 0.02
CA ALA A 163 10.46 -8.29 -0.27
C ALA A 163 10.88 -9.43 -1.23
N GLY A 164 11.71 -9.14 -2.23
CA GLY A 164 12.27 -10.14 -3.15
C GLY A 164 13.25 -11.13 -2.50
N HIS A 165 13.70 -10.86 -1.27
CA HIS A 165 14.53 -11.77 -0.48
C HIS A 165 13.71 -12.52 0.59
N SER A 166 12.40 -12.27 0.69
CA SER A 166 11.48 -12.96 1.60
C SER A 166 10.77 -14.11 0.87
N ASN A 167 9.45 -14.09 0.78
CA ASN A 167 8.69 -15.12 0.06
C ASN A 167 7.92 -14.54 -1.14
N ALA A 168 7.39 -15.44 -1.99
CA ALA A 168 6.71 -15.05 -3.22
C ALA A 168 5.48 -14.17 -2.97
N ALA A 169 4.72 -14.40 -1.90
CA ALA A 169 3.55 -13.60 -1.58
C ALA A 169 3.94 -12.19 -1.12
N VAL A 170 4.94 -12.05 -0.24
CA VAL A 170 5.47 -10.74 0.18
C VAL A 170 6.02 -9.97 -1.02
N PHE A 171 6.76 -10.64 -1.92
CA PHE A 171 7.28 -10.01 -3.13
C PHE A 171 6.16 -9.55 -4.06
N LEU A 172 5.15 -10.39 -4.30
CA LEU A 172 4.00 -10.03 -5.13
C LEU A 172 3.24 -8.84 -4.52
N GLY A 173 2.99 -8.88 -3.21
CA GLY A 173 2.31 -7.80 -2.50
C GLY A 173 3.05 -6.47 -2.61
N SER A 174 4.36 -6.49 -2.34
CA SER A 174 5.22 -5.31 -2.49
C SER A 174 5.26 -4.80 -3.94
N SER A 175 5.27 -5.70 -4.94
CA SER A 175 5.28 -5.34 -6.36
C SER A 175 3.97 -4.68 -6.80
N LEU A 176 2.83 -5.18 -6.33
CA LEU A 176 1.51 -4.61 -6.63
C LEU A 176 1.36 -3.21 -6.00
N TRP A 177 1.75 -3.05 -4.74
CA TRP A 177 1.79 -1.73 -4.11
C TRP A 177 2.69 -0.77 -4.89
N PHE A 178 3.91 -1.23 -5.22
CA PHE A 178 4.85 -0.45 -6.02
C PHE A 178 4.24 0.01 -7.36
N MET A 179 3.55 -0.87 -8.09
CA MET A 179 2.86 -0.52 -9.34
C MET A 179 1.72 0.47 -9.14
N SER A 180 0.96 0.34 -8.03
CA SER A 180 -0.05 1.31 -7.64
C SER A 180 0.53 2.72 -7.50
N ASP A 181 1.62 2.86 -6.74
CA ASP A 181 2.24 4.15 -6.47
C ASP A 181 2.91 4.76 -7.72
N LEU A 182 3.51 3.93 -8.57
CA LEU A 182 3.99 4.38 -9.87
C LEU A 182 2.85 4.91 -10.76
N SER A 183 1.68 4.26 -10.74
CA SER A 183 0.50 4.72 -11.47
C SER A 183 0.00 6.07 -10.95
N ILE A 184 0.03 6.30 -9.63
CA ILE A 184 -0.28 7.60 -9.03
C ILE A 184 0.72 8.67 -9.52
N GLY A 185 2.01 8.36 -9.49
CA GLY A 185 3.06 9.28 -9.95
C GLY A 185 2.92 9.63 -11.44
N LEU A 186 2.64 8.63 -12.29
CA LEU A 186 2.43 8.85 -13.72
C LEU A 186 1.20 9.72 -13.98
N SER A 187 0.06 9.40 -13.39
CA SER A 187 -1.18 10.16 -13.58
C SER A 187 -1.09 11.58 -13.02
N SER A 188 -0.37 11.77 -11.91
CA SER A 188 -0.25 13.08 -11.26
C SER A 188 0.69 14.04 -11.98
N TYR A 189 1.72 13.52 -12.65
CA TYR A 189 2.81 14.35 -13.18
C TYR A 189 3.03 14.21 -14.69
N VAL A 190 2.50 13.19 -15.33
CA VAL A 190 2.76 12.90 -16.76
C VAL A 190 1.51 12.94 -17.60
N GLU A 191 0.42 12.37 -17.11
CA GLU A 191 -0.85 12.24 -17.79
C GLU A 191 -1.83 13.28 -17.26
N ASP A 192 -2.54 13.98 -18.15
CA ASP A 192 -3.63 14.88 -17.76
C ASP A 192 -4.90 14.13 -17.30
N THR A 193 -4.81 12.81 -17.22
CA THR A 193 -5.90 11.95 -16.78
C THR A 193 -5.62 11.41 -15.36
N PRO A 194 -6.52 11.64 -14.41
CA PRO A 194 -6.34 11.08 -13.08
C PRO A 194 -6.36 9.56 -13.15
N ALA A 195 -5.42 8.91 -12.44
CA ALA A 195 -5.42 7.46 -12.29
C ALA A 195 -6.80 6.98 -11.85
N SER A 196 -7.26 5.88 -12.43
CA SER A 196 -8.55 5.31 -12.05
C SER A 196 -8.44 4.79 -10.61
N SER A 197 -9.51 4.98 -9.84
CA SER A 197 -9.57 4.46 -8.46
C SER A 197 -9.47 2.93 -8.43
N LEU A 198 -9.86 2.26 -9.53
CA LEU A 198 -9.70 0.81 -9.67
C LEU A 198 -8.24 0.43 -9.86
N ASP A 199 -7.49 1.17 -10.69
CA ASP A 199 -6.09 0.84 -10.97
C ASP A 199 -5.21 1.07 -9.74
N THR A 200 -5.38 2.19 -9.05
CA THR A 200 -4.55 2.54 -7.90
C THR A 200 -4.99 1.83 -6.63
N LEU A 201 -6.25 1.98 -6.22
CA LEU A 201 -6.75 1.39 -4.98
C LEU A 201 -6.83 -0.13 -5.07
N GLY A 202 -7.26 -0.67 -6.22
CA GLY A 202 -7.33 -2.12 -6.44
C GLY A 202 -5.98 -2.80 -6.38
N LEU A 203 -4.94 -2.25 -7.04
CA LEU A 203 -3.57 -2.77 -6.98
C LEU A 203 -2.99 -2.65 -5.57
N TYR A 204 -3.21 -1.52 -4.90
CA TYR A 204 -2.76 -1.28 -3.54
C TYR A 204 -3.38 -2.28 -2.55
N ASP A 205 -4.71 -2.40 -2.51
CA ASP A 205 -5.39 -3.31 -1.58
C ASP A 205 -5.03 -4.77 -1.85
N LEU A 206 -4.91 -5.16 -3.14
CA LEU A 206 -4.43 -6.49 -3.50
C LEU A 206 -2.98 -6.70 -3.04
N GLY A 207 -2.15 -5.65 -3.11
CA GLY A 207 -0.80 -5.63 -2.56
C GLY A 207 -0.80 -5.88 -1.05
N LEU A 208 -1.64 -5.18 -0.29
CA LEU A 208 -1.78 -5.39 1.16
C LEU A 208 -2.24 -6.82 1.49
N TYR A 209 -3.16 -7.39 0.71
CA TYR A 209 -3.60 -8.77 0.87
C TYR A 209 -2.46 -9.78 0.75
N PHE A 210 -1.65 -9.66 -0.31
CA PHE A 210 -0.52 -10.58 -0.50
C PHE A 210 0.59 -10.37 0.53
N LEU A 211 0.83 -9.13 0.99
CA LEU A 211 1.72 -8.87 2.12
C LEU A 211 1.22 -9.60 3.37
N ALA A 212 -0.08 -9.49 3.68
CA ALA A 212 -0.67 -10.18 4.82
C ALA A 212 -0.52 -11.70 4.72
N ILE A 213 -0.87 -12.31 3.57
CA ILE A 213 -0.68 -13.75 3.34
C ILE A 213 0.78 -14.14 3.56
N GLY A 214 1.69 -13.38 2.97
CA GLY A 214 3.11 -13.69 3.05
C GLY A 214 3.65 -13.66 4.48
N PHE A 215 3.31 -12.63 5.25
CA PHE A 215 3.77 -12.50 6.63
C PHE A 215 3.02 -13.36 7.66
N LEU A 216 1.77 -13.74 7.40
CA LEU A 216 1.01 -14.62 8.29
C LEU A 216 1.33 -16.11 8.09
N ASN A 217 1.95 -16.46 6.96
CA ASN A 217 2.35 -17.84 6.63
C ASN A 217 3.88 -18.07 6.78
N LEU A 218 4.60 -17.12 7.35
CA LEU A 218 6.02 -17.27 7.73
C LEU A 218 6.13 -17.92 9.15
#